data_2fcff6fb52866f40ffdad32d26d72ffd
#
_entry.id   2fcff6fb52866f40ffdad32d26d72ffd
#
_cell.length_a   1.000
_cell.length_b   1.000
_cell.length_c   1.000
_cell.angle_alpha   90.00
_cell.angle_beta   90.00
_cell.angle_gamma   90.00
#
_symmetry.space_group_name_H-M   'P 1'
#
loop_
_entity.id
_entity.type
_entity.pdbx_description
1 polymer ?
#
loop_
_entity_poly.entity_id
_entity_poly.type
_entity_poly.pdbx_seq_one_letter_code
_entity_poly.pdbx_strand_id
1 'polypeptide(L)'
;MRFLAALLLGLFSLALAAPEEAAREAVARWLRGELSPSLEEVLRAPPEEAPRLLERFALFPPPPDGLTVNLESPEVEGNRVSFPAALGEEVGAAVVVLEGGEARRVYFRPEGLGVPAYLLTPLAGFGFFLLALFWVFLLLRPSPFRAWLLEAWALVRSQRGLYLFTNLFLYGLFALGSLLAYAMPELARAVQVLFGGALEAIGLQEAVGKGVLVLAGVIFHWNFSQGLFLTGLLPALLLGVPVLLLNALRYFAFGFALSPALLGSAFLFHLPTLLLELQAYILVTFGGLVLLARVAGGQGYREGLKGLLLAFYLGAL
;
A
#
# COMPACT_ATOMS: atom_id res chain seq x y z
N MET A 1 33.00 34.61 -28.27
CA MET A 1 31.95 34.35 -27.26
C MET A 1 30.95 33.26 -27.67
N ARG A 2 30.42 33.18 -28.90
CA ARG A 2 29.48 32.11 -29.32
C ARG A 2 30.07 30.69 -29.30
N PHE A 3 31.40 30.57 -29.64
CA PHE A 3 32.10 29.28 -29.64
C PHE A 3 32.34 28.72 -28.20
N LEU A 4 32.62 29.61 -27.22
CA LEU A 4 32.81 29.26 -25.83
C LEU A 4 31.50 28.86 -25.17
N ALA A 5 30.38 29.50 -25.53
CA ALA A 5 29.04 29.15 -25.08
C ALA A 5 28.56 27.79 -25.63
N ALA A 6 28.89 27.50 -26.92
CA ALA A 6 28.59 26.19 -27.53
C ALA A 6 29.47 25.09 -26.96
N LEU A 7 30.74 25.37 -26.63
CA LEU A 7 31.62 24.42 -25.97
C LEU A 7 31.19 24.12 -24.50
N LEU A 8 30.77 25.16 -23.76
CA LEU A 8 30.23 25.01 -22.42
C LEU A 8 28.89 24.26 -22.42
N LEU A 9 27.99 24.58 -23.37
CA LEU A 9 26.75 23.82 -23.55
C LEU A 9 27.03 22.35 -23.97
N GLY A 10 28.01 22.10 -24.83
CA GLY A 10 28.44 20.75 -25.20
C GLY A 10 29.09 20.00 -24.05
N LEU A 11 29.90 20.67 -23.22
CA LEU A 11 30.50 20.07 -22.03
C LEU A 11 29.46 19.81 -20.92
N PHE A 12 28.44 20.67 -20.78
CA PHE A 12 27.32 20.41 -19.88
C PHE A 12 26.41 19.28 -20.38
N SER A 13 26.26 19.07 -21.69
CA SER A 13 25.52 17.94 -22.26
C SER A 13 26.27 16.61 -22.13
N LEU A 14 27.61 16.65 -22.05
CA LEU A 14 28.44 15.44 -21.85
C LEU A 14 28.60 15.05 -20.37
N ALA A 15 28.20 15.90 -19.43
CA ALA A 15 28.34 15.66 -17.99
C ALA A 15 27.10 15.07 -17.31
N LEU A 16 25.97 15.05 -18.01
CA LEU A 16 24.75 14.35 -17.60
C LEU A 16 24.64 13.14 -18.54
N ALA A 17 25.05 11.96 -18.06
CA ALA A 17 24.65 10.71 -18.73
C ALA A 17 23.14 10.82 -18.99
N ALA A 18 22.70 10.59 -20.23
CA ALA A 18 21.27 10.63 -20.53
C ALA A 18 20.55 9.76 -19.49
N PRO A 19 19.43 10.19 -18.92
CA PRO A 19 18.73 9.42 -17.87
C PRO A 19 18.52 7.95 -18.25
N GLU A 20 18.41 7.70 -19.55
CA GLU A 20 18.30 6.34 -20.13
C GLU A 20 19.58 5.50 -19.96
N GLU A 21 20.75 6.10 -20.08
CA GLU A 21 22.03 5.39 -19.96
C GLU A 21 22.30 5.01 -18.50
N ALA A 22 22.09 5.93 -17.56
CA ALA A 22 22.18 5.66 -16.14
C ALA A 22 21.17 4.58 -15.70
N ALA A 23 19.96 4.63 -16.23
CA ALA A 23 18.92 3.65 -15.95
C ALA A 23 19.28 2.28 -16.54
N ARG A 24 19.81 2.23 -17.78
CA ARG A 24 20.27 0.99 -18.45
C ARG A 24 21.39 0.30 -17.67
N GLU A 25 22.36 1.08 -17.22
CA GLU A 25 23.45 0.57 -16.37
C GLU A 25 22.90 0.02 -15.04
N ALA A 26 21.98 0.74 -14.40
CA ALA A 26 21.37 0.32 -13.15
C ALA A 26 20.60 -1.01 -13.31
N VAL A 27 19.78 -1.17 -14.37
CA VAL A 27 19.10 -2.44 -14.64
C VAL A 27 20.09 -3.56 -14.91
N ALA A 28 21.15 -3.32 -15.68
CA ALA A 28 22.16 -4.34 -15.95
C ALA A 28 22.87 -4.80 -14.67
N ARG A 29 23.22 -3.89 -13.76
CA ARG A 29 23.81 -4.21 -12.45
C ARG A 29 22.82 -4.93 -11.54
N TRP A 30 21.53 -4.50 -11.57
CA TRP A 30 20.46 -5.14 -10.82
C TRP A 30 20.23 -6.59 -11.24
N LEU A 31 20.17 -6.86 -12.55
CA LEU A 31 20.03 -8.22 -13.09
C LEU A 31 21.21 -9.14 -12.72
N ARG A 32 22.40 -8.59 -12.52
CA ARG A 32 23.58 -9.35 -12.02
C ARG A 32 23.58 -9.52 -10.49
N GLY A 33 22.55 -9.00 -9.77
CA GLY A 33 22.48 -9.07 -8.33
C GLY A 33 23.44 -8.12 -7.58
N GLU A 34 24.14 -7.21 -8.27
CA GLU A 34 25.12 -6.31 -7.65
C GLU A 34 24.50 -5.25 -6.73
N LEU A 35 23.21 -4.92 -6.97
CA LEU A 35 22.49 -3.89 -6.23
C LEU A 35 21.68 -4.46 -5.06
N SER A 36 21.25 -5.71 -5.17
CA SER A 36 20.26 -6.32 -4.30
C SER A 36 20.92 -7.20 -3.23
N PRO A 37 20.68 -6.96 -1.93
CA PRO A 37 20.99 -7.98 -0.94
C PRO A 37 20.02 -9.16 -1.08
N SER A 38 20.45 -10.36 -0.76
CA SER A 38 19.55 -11.50 -0.68
C SER A 38 18.66 -11.43 0.57
N LEU A 39 17.49 -12.08 0.54
CA LEU A 39 16.64 -12.17 1.72
C LEU A 39 17.37 -12.87 2.88
N GLU A 40 18.23 -13.85 2.58
CA GLU A 40 19.02 -14.57 3.57
C GLU A 40 20.03 -13.65 4.26
N GLU A 41 20.71 -12.77 3.51
CA GLU A 41 21.62 -11.76 4.07
C GLU A 41 20.87 -10.81 4.99
N VAL A 42 19.68 -10.33 4.60
CA VAL A 42 18.84 -9.46 5.45
C VAL A 42 18.43 -10.17 6.75
N LEU A 43 17.97 -11.42 6.65
CA LEU A 43 17.48 -12.19 7.82
C LEU A 43 18.60 -12.61 8.79
N ARG A 44 19.82 -12.79 8.29
CA ARG A 44 20.98 -13.17 9.11
C ARG A 44 21.86 -12.01 9.54
N ALA A 45 21.50 -10.80 9.10
CA ALA A 45 22.27 -9.60 9.42
C ALA A 45 22.32 -9.33 10.92
N PRO A 46 23.47 -8.87 11.45
CA PRO A 46 23.53 -8.34 12.81
C PRO A 46 22.55 -7.17 12.98
N PRO A 47 22.01 -6.94 14.21
CA PRO A 47 21.02 -5.89 14.44
C PRO A 47 21.45 -4.49 13.98
N GLU A 48 22.74 -4.17 14.02
CA GLU A 48 23.30 -2.89 13.56
C GLU A 48 23.32 -2.73 12.04
N GLU A 49 23.39 -3.83 11.27
CA GLU A 49 23.44 -3.81 9.81
C GLU A 49 22.06 -4.05 9.17
N ALA A 50 21.17 -4.74 9.87
CA ALA A 50 19.86 -5.13 9.39
C ALA A 50 19.03 -3.98 8.81
N PRO A 51 18.95 -2.78 9.42
CA PRO A 51 18.19 -1.65 8.88
C PRO A 51 18.70 -1.22 7.51
N ARG A 52 20.03 -1.11 7.34
CA ARG A 52 20.66 -0.70 6.07
C ARG A 52 20.43 -1.73 4.95
N LEU A 53 20.55 -3.01 5.27
CA LEU A 53 20.32 -4.09 4.31
C LEU A 53 18.82 -4.17 3.93
N LEU A 54 17.92 -3.99 4.89
CA LEU A 54 16.47 -3.97 4.63
C LEU A 54 16.08 -2.77 3.75
N GLU A 55 16.63 -1.58 4.01
CA GLU A 55 16.41 -0.40 3.16
C GLU A 55 16.90 -0.66 1.73
N ARG A 56 18.11 -1.21 1.60
CA ARG A 56 18.67 -1.57 0.28
C ARG A 56 17.85 -2.64 -0.43
N PHE A 57 17.37 -3.65 0.28
CA PHE A 57 16.44 -4.66 -0.24
C PHE A 57 15.12 -4.04 -0.73
N ALA A 58 14.58 -3.05 0.00
CA ALA A 58 13.36 -2.35 -0.39
C ALA A 58 13.55 -1.47 -1.64
N LEU A 59 14.71 -0.84 -1.79
CA LEU A 59 15.03 0.00 -2.94
C LEU A 59 15.42 -0.84 -4.17
N PHE A 60 16.11 -1.93 -3.97
CA PHE A 60 16.61 -2.84 -4.99
C PHE A 60 16.22 -4.28 -4.65
N PRO A 61 14.93 -4.66 -4.73
CA PRO A 61 14.52 -6.04 -4.51
C PRO A 61 15.26 -6.95 -5.50
N PRO A 62 15.62 -8.19 -5.12
CA PRO A 62 16.27 -9.12 -6.03
C PRO A 62 15.44 -9.31 -7.30
N PRO A 63 16.06 -9.32 -8.48
CA PRO A 63 15.34 -9.60 -9.70
C PRO A 63 14.73 -11.02 -9.62
N PRO A 64 13.49 -11.22 -10.07
CA PRO A 64 12.91 -12.55 -10.14
C PRO A 64 13.72 -13.47 -11.04
N ASP A 65 13.84 -14.75 -10.66
CA ASP A 65 14.54 -15.75 -11.45
C ASP A 65 13.86 -15.92 -12.82
N GLY A 66 14.66 -15.82 -13.88
CA GLY A 66 14.15 -15.93 -15.27
C GLY A 66 13.58 -14.63 -15.84
N LEU A 67 13.74 -13.49 -15.16
CA LEU A 67 13.37 -12.19 -15.70
C LEU A 67 14.24 -11.84 -16.93
N THR A 68 13.58 -11.50 -18.03
CA THR A 68 14.20 -10.97 -19.25
C THR A 68 13.83 -9.51 -19.43
N VAL A 69 14.80 -8.66 -19.79
CA VAL A 69 14.58 -7.22 -19.93
C VAL A 69 15.11 -6.74 -21.28
N ASN A 70 14.29 -6.03 -22.04
CA ASN A 70 14.72 -5.36 -23.27
C ASN A 70 15.24 -3.96 -22.96
N LEU A 71 16.56 -3.81 -22.95
CA LEU A 71 17.23 -2.54 -22.64
C LEU A 71 17.26 -1.54 -23.80
N GLU A 72 16.84 -1.94 -25.02
CA GLU A 72 16.95 -1.10 -26.22
C GLU A 72 15.75 -0.14 -26.39
N SER A 73 14.64 -0.40 -25.70
CA SER A 73 13.40 0.34 -25.86
C SER A 73 12.93 0.99 -24.55
N PRO A 74 13.68 1.96 -24.01
CA PRO A 74 13.27 2.64 -22.79
C PRO A 74 12.08 3.59 -23.03
N GLU A 75 11.17 3.63 -22.06
CA GLU A 75 10.13 4.65 -21.94
C GLU A 75 10.49 5.58 -20.79
N VAL A 76 10.58 6.88 -21.04
CA VAL A 76 10.94 7.88 -20.03
C VAL A 76 9.73 8.70 -19.64
N GLU A 77 9.37 8.66 -18.36
CA GLU A 77 8.28 9.46 -17.79
C GLU A 77 8.78 10.22 -16.53
N GLY A 78 9.12 11.49 -16.71
CA GLY A 78 9.68 12.29 -15.63
C GLY A 78 11.02 11.74 -15.11
N ASN A 79 11.05 11.33 -13.85
CA ASN A 79 12.23 10.71 -13.23
C ASN A 79 12.23 9.18 -13.29
N ARG A 80 11.32 8.59 -14.05
CA ARG A 80 11.21 7.13 -14.25
C ARG A 80 11.62 6.74 -15.64
N VAL A 81 12.38 5.66 -15.71
CA VAL A 81 12.72 4.98 -16.96
C VAL A 81 12.26 3.54 -16.86
N SER A 82 11.41 3.12 -17.79
CA SER A 82 10.84 1.76 -17.82
C SER A 82 11.38 1.01 -19.03
N PHE A 83 11.78 -0.22 -18.83
CA PHE A 83 12.25 -1.13 -19.90
C PHE A 83 11.27 -2.30 -20.01
N PRO A 84 10.76 -2.63 -21.20
CA PRO A 84 9.93 -3.81 -21.39
C PRO A 84 10.60 -5.06 -20.82
N ALA A 85 9.87 -5.82 -20.03
CA ALA A 85 10.39 -7.00 -19.35
C ALA A 85 9.35 -8.12 -19.33
N ALA A 86 9.81 -9.37 -19.24
CA ALA A 86 8.95 -10.54 -19.15
C ALA A 86 9.52 -11.55 -18.14
N LEU A 87 8.61 -12.16 -17.37
CA LEU A 87 8.88 -13.24 -16.44
C LEU A 87 8.04 -14.45 -16.82
N GLY A 88 8.61 -15.36 -17.65
CA GLY A 88 7.84 -16.42 -18.28
C GLY A 88 6.76 -15.84 -19.21
N GLU A 89 5.49 -16.12 -18.93
CA GLU A 89 4.34 -15.58 -19.69
C GLU A 89 3.88 -14.20 -19.17
N GLU A 90 4.36 -13.77 -18.01
CA GLU A 90 3.98 -12.51 -17.40
C GLU A 90 4.78 -11.36 -18.02
N VAL A 91 4.08 -10.46 -18.71
CA VAL A 91 4.65 -9.24 -19.29
C VAL A 91 4.64 -8.11 -18.27
N GLY A 92 5.65 -7.25 -18.34
CA GLY A 92 5.76 -6.11 -17.43
C GLY A 92 6.89 -5.16 -17.83
N ALA A 93 7.40 -4.43 -16.86
CA ALA A 93 8.52 -3.51 -17.05
C ALA A 93 9.53 -3.58 -15.89
N ALA A 94 10.81 -3.50 -16.20
CA ALA A 94 11.84 -3.14 -15.23
C ALA A 94 11.84 -1.61 -15.09
N VAL A 95 11.46 -1.11 -13.93
CA VAL A 95 11.30 0.32 -13.66
C VAL A 95 12.49 0.82 -12.86
N VAL A 96 13.10 1.90 -13.31
CA VAL A 96 14.16 2.63 -12.62
C VAL A 96 13.65 4.00 -12.22
N VAL A 97 13.77 4.34 -10.96
CA VAL A 97 13.51 5.69 -10.46
C VAL A 97 14.84 6.39 -10.27
N LEU A 98 15.01 7.53 -10.94
CA LEU A 98 16.22 8.33 -10.90
C LEU A 98 16.05 9.52 -9.94
N GLU A 99 17.09 9.81 -9.16
CA GLU A 99 17.20 11.00 -8.33
C GLU A 99 18.58 11.61 -8.53
N GLY A 100 18.64 12.87 -9.00
CA GLY A 100 19.91 13.53 -9.30
C GLY A 100 20.73 12.86 -10.41
N GLY A 101 20.12 12.04 -11.29
CA GLY A 101 20.81 11.30 -12.34
C GLY A 101 21.30 9.91 -11.91
N GLU A 102 21.14 9.53 -10.66
CA GLU A 102 21.49 8.21 -10.14
C GLU A 102 20.23 7.35 -9.91
N ALA A 103 20.38 6.03 -10.06
CA ALA A 103 19.30 5.10 -9.78
C ALA A 103 19.06 5.01 -8.26
N ARG A 104 17.94 5.54 -7.84
CA ARG A 104 17.46 5.46 -6.45
C ARG A 104 16.78 4.14 -6.16
N ARG A 105 16.13 3.56 -7.19
CA ARG A 105 15.35 2.34 -7.07
C ARG A 105 15.29 1.59 -8.39
N VAL A 106 15.28 0.25 -8.33
CA VAL A 106 15.03 -0.63 -9.49
C VAL A 106 14.12 -1.76 -9.04
N TYR A 107 13.06 -2.02 -9.80
CA TYR A 107 12.13 -3.13 -9.51
C TYR A 107 11.41 -3.61 -10.77
N PHE A 108 10.93 -4.84 -10.75
CA PHE A 108 10.02 -5.36 -11.77
C PHE A 108 8.58 -5.03 -11.42
N ARG A 109 7.84 -4.49 -12.40
CA ARG A 109 6.39 -4.21 -12.29
C ARG A 109 5.67 -5.04 -13.35
N PRO A 110 4.92 -6.09 -12.95
CA PRO A 110 4.06 -6.83 -13.86
C PRO A 110 2.99 -5.94 -14.49
N GLU A 111 2.66 -6.22 -15.77
CA GLU A 111 1.53 -5.56 -16.42
C GLU A 111 0.22 -5.99 -15.74
N GLY A 112 -0.66 -5.03 -15.46
CA GLY A 112 -1.91 -5.29 -14.74
C GLY A 112 -1.80 -5.31 -13.21
N LEU A 113 -0.59 -5.31 -12.62
CA LEU A 113 -0.37 -5.13 -11.19
C LEU A 113 -0.27 -3.64 -10.86
N GLY A 114 -1.28 -2.91 -11.04
CA GLY A 114 -1.27 -1.47 -10.78
C GLY A 114 -2.67 -0.91 -10.71
N VAL A 115 -2.75 0.39 -10.59
CA VAL A 115 -4.03 1.08 -10.70
C VAL A 115 -4.55 0.91 -12.13
N PRO A 116 -5.77 0.37 -12.32
CA PRO A 116 -6.36 0.28 -13.66
C PRO A 116 -6.37 1.64 -14.34
N ALA A 117 -5.89 1.71 -15.59
CA ALA A 117 -5.72 2.98 -16.32
C ALA A 117 -7.00 3.85 -16.38
N TYR A 118 -8.19 3.21 -16.41
CA TYR A 118 -9.46 3.94 -16.41
C TYR A 118 -9.69 4.71 -15.10
N LEU A 119 -9.16 4.24 -13.95
CA LEU A 119 -9.27 4.95 -12.67
C LEU A 119 -8.37 6.20 -12.60
N LEU A 120 -7.34 6.28 -13.43
CA LEU A 120 -6.44 7.43 -13.50
C LEU A 120 -7.00 8.58 -14.34
N THR A 121 -8.25 8.48 -14.80
CA THR A 121 -8.90 9.53 -15.58
C THR A 121 -9.68 10.51 -14.71
N PRO A 122 -9.75 11.81 -15.06
CA PRO A 122 -10.60 12.78 -14.37
C PRO A 122 -12.08 12.38 -14.35
N LEU A 123 -12.55 11.68 -15.41
CA LEU A 123 -13.92 11.20 -15.51
C LEU A 123 -14.22 10.14 -14.43
N ALA A 124 -13.28 9.20 -14.18
CA ALA A 124 -13.44 8.21 -13.11
C ALA A 124 -13.43 8.86 -11.72
N GLY A 125 -12.54 9.84 -11.48
CA GLY A 125 -12.53 10.60 -10.23
C GLY A 125 -13.83 11.35 -9.99
N PHE A 126 -14.38 12.00 -11.02
CA PHE A 126 -15.68 12.67 -10.93
C PHE A 126 -16.83 11.66 -10.73
N GLY A 127 -16.82 10.53 -11.46
CA GLY A 127 -17.78 9.46 -11.29
C GLY A 127 -17.76 8.87 -9.87
N PHE A 128 -16.59 8.67 -9.31
CA PHE A 128 -16.43 8.26 -7.91
C PHE A 128 -17.05 9.28 -6.93
N PHE A 129 -16.79 10.57 -7.14
CA PHE A 129 -17.39 11.62 -6.32
C PHE A 129 -18.92 11.64 -6.40
N LEU A 130 -19.50 11.52 -7.61
CA LEU A 130 -20.95 11.43 -7.78
C LEU A 130 -21.53 10.17 -7.11
N LEU A 131 -20.82 9.03 -7.20
CA LEU A 131 -21.23 7.79 -6.55
C LEU A 131 -21.24 7.97 -5.03
N ALA A 132 -20.22 8.61 -4.45
CA ALA A 132 -20.15 8.90 -3.03
C ALA A 132 -21.31 9.81 -2.58
N LEU A 133 -21.63 10.88 -3.33
CA LEU A 133 -22.77 11.73 -3.05
C LEU A 133 -24.12 10.98 -3.14
N PHE A 134 -24.27 10.14 -4.16
CA PHE A 134 -25.46 9.31 -4.32
C PHE A 134 -25.60 8.33 -3.16
N TRP A 135 -24.48 7.74 -2.69
CA TRP A 135 -24.48 6.86 -1.53
C TRP A 135 -24.91 7.58 -0.24
N VAL A 136 -24.36 8.77 0.00
CA VAL A 136 -24.78 9.63 1.13
C VAL A 136 -26.28 9.93 1.04
N PHE A 137 -26.80 10.26 -0.15
CA PHE A 137 -28.21 10.49 -0.36
C PHE A 137 -29.07 9.27 0.02
N LEU A 138 -28.64 8.05 -0.37
CA LEU A 138 -29.34 6.81 0.00
C LEU A 138 -29.34 6.52 1.50
N LEU A 139 -28.26 6.91 2.20
CA LEU A 139 -28.15 6.77 3.66
C LEU A 139 -29.03 7.77 4.42
N LEU A 140 -29.23 8.96 3.87
CA LEU A 140 -30.08 10.02 4.49
C LEU A 140 -31.56 9.77 4.28
N ARG A 141 -31.96 8.99 3.26
CA ARG A 141 -33.34 8.69 2.94
C ARG A 141 -33.78 7.31 3.46
N PRO A 142 -35.08 7.06 3.66
CA PRO A 142 -35.59 5.71 3.89
C PRO A 142 -35.22 4.81 2.70
N SER A 143 -34.31 3.88 2.91
CA SER A 143 -33.79 2.96 1.88
C SER A 143 -33.31 1.66 2.54
N PRO A 144 -33.18 0.56 1.79
CA PRO A 144 -32.55 -0.66 2.28
C PRO A 144 -31.14 -0.43 2.83
N PHE A 145 -30.37 0.45 2.20
CA PHE A 145 -29.01 0.80 2.62
C PHE A 145 -28.97 1.46 3.99
N ARG A 146 -29.93 2.38 4.26
CA ARG A 146 -30.10 2.96 5.59
C ARG A 146 -30.54 1.91 6.61
N ALA A 147 -31.41 1.00 6.24
CA ALA A 147 -31.84 -0.07 7.15
C ALA A 147 -30.65 -0.96 7.55
N TRP A 148 -29.79 -1.35 6.59
CA TRP A 148 -28.56 -2.09 6.87
C TRP A 148 -27.57 -1.30 7.74
N LEU A 149 -27.43 0.00 7.52
CA LEU A 149 -26.62 0.86 8.40
C LEU A 149 -27.11 0.81 9.85
N LEU A 150 -28.43 0.93 10.06
CA LEU A 150 -29.02 0.89 11.40
C LEU A 150 -28.89 -0.50 12.04
N GLU A 151 -29.05 -1.59 11.26
CA GLU A 151 -28.82 -2.96 11.72
C GLU A 151 -27.36 -3.19 12.11
N ALA A 152 -26.41 -2.73 11.27
CA ALA A 152 -24.98 -2.84 11.54
C ALA A 152 -24.59 -2.07 12.81
N TRP A 153 -25.15 -0.88 12.99
CA TRP A 153 -24.93 -0.08 14.20
C TRP A 153 -25.54 -0.71 15.45
N ALA A 154 -26.72 -1.35 15.30
CA ALA A 154 -27.33 -2.12 16.37
C ALA A 154 -26.48 -3.33 16.75
N LEU A 155 -25.86 -4.01 15.78
CA LEU A 155 -24.92 -5.10 16.01
C LEU A 155 -23.71 -4.62 16.84
N VAL A 156 -23.07 -3.52 16.46
CA VAL A 156 -21.94 -2.94 17.22
C VAL A 156 -22.35 -2.65 18.66
N ARG A 157 -23.53 -2.06 18.87
CA ARG A 157 -24.05 -1.76 20.21
C ARG A 157 -24.36 -3.00 21.03
N SER A 158 -24.93 -4.04 20.42
CA SER A 158 -25.28 -5.29 21.12
C SER A 158 -24.04 -6.11 21.47
N GLN A 159 -22.97 -5.99 20.68
CA GLN A 159 -21.68 -6.70 20.85
C GLN A 159 -20.56 -5.73 21.28
N ARG A 160 -20.90 -4.69 22.04
CA ARG A 160 -19.98 -3.59 22.41
C ARG A 160 -18.68 -4.07 23.06
N GLY A 161 -18.74 -5.12 23.89
CA GLY A 161 -17.57 -5.69 24.54
C GLY A 161 -16.55 -6.25 23.54
N LEU A 162 -17.04 -7.03 22.57
CA LEU A 162 -16.21 -7.59 21.50
C LEU A 162 -15.65 -6.48 20.57
N TYR A 163 -16.47 -5.48 20.25
CA TYR A 163 -16.05 -4.32 19.46
C TYR A 163 -14.94 -3.53 20.17
N LEU A 164 -15.13 -3.22 21.46
CA LEU A 164 -14.12 -2.53 22.26
C LEU A 164 -12.84 -3.36 22.41
N PHE A 165 -12.95 -4.67 22.63
CA PHE A 165 -11.80 -5.56 22.66
C PHE A 165 -11.01 -5.49 21.34
N THR A 166 -11.69 -5.58 20.19
CA THR A 166 -11.04 -5.50 18.87
C THR A 166 -10.32 -4.16 18.68
N ASN A 167 -10.96 -3.06 19.07
CA ASN A 167 -10.35 -1.72 19.02
C ASN A 167 -9.11 -1.63 19.89
N LEU A 168 -9.24 -1.98 21.18
CA LEU A 168 -8.14 -1.89 22.13
C LEU A 168 -6.97 -2.77 21.76
N PHE A 169 -7.25 -3.99 21.26
CA PHE A 169 -6.22 -4.91 20.83
C PHE A 169 -5.45 -4.37 19.61
N LEU A 170 -6.16 -3.99 18.54
CA LEU A 170 -5.53 -3.56 17.30
C LEU A 170 -4.86 -2.18 17.43
N TYR A 171 -5.53 -1.19 18.03
CA TYR A 171 -4.89 0.10 18.30
C TYR A 171 -3.77 -0.01 19.35
N GLY A 172 -3.86 -0.96 20.28
CA GLY A 172 -2.76 -1.27 21.20
C GLY A 172 -1.52 -1.76 20.47
N LEU A 173 -1.69 -2.62 19.44
CA LEU A 173 -0.57 -3.05 18.59
C LEU A 173 -0.03 -1.91 17.72
N PHE A 174 -0.88 -1.04 17.21
CA PHE A 174 -0.46 0.19 16.51
C PHE A 174 0.39 1.08 17.44
N ALA A 175 -0.10 1.32 18.65
CA ALA A 175 0.63 2.13 19.64
C ALA A 175 1.96 1.47 20.04
N LEU A 176 1.99 0.14 20.21
CA LEU A 176 3.21 -0.61 20.48
C LEU A 176 4.22 -0.47 19.36
N GLY A 177 3.79 -0.66 18.10
CA GLY A 177 4.65 -0.44 16.92
C GLY A 177 5.19 0.99 16.89
N SER A 178 4.31 1.97 17.14
CA SER A 178 4.68 3.38 17.18
C SER A 178 5.72 3.71 18.25
N LEU A 179 5.59 3.13 19.44
CA LEU A 179 6.57 3.30 20.53
C LEU A 179 7.91 2.63 20.20
N LEU A 180 7.87 1.44 19.60
CA LEU A 180 9.11 0.76 19.18
C LEU A 180 9.87 1.52 18.10
N ALA A 181 9.18 2.29 17.25
CA ALA A 181 9.83 3.13 16.25
C ALA A 181 10.71 4.24 16.89
N TYR A 182 10.39 4.73 18.09
CA TYR A 182 11.26 5.64 18.84
C TYR A 182 12.53 4.94 19.34
N ALA A 183 12.43 3.66 19.69
CA ALA A 183 13.58 2.88 20.15
C ALA A 183 14.47 2.37 19.01
N MET A 184 13.87 2.20 17.80
CA MET A 184 14.54 1.60 16.63
C MET A 184 14.29 2.45 15.37
N PRO A 185 14.68 3.73 15.33
CA PRO A 185 14.29 4.66 14.27
C PRO A 185 14.83 4.28 12.89
N GLU A 186 16.03 3.69 12.82
CA GLU A 186 16.62 3.25 11.56
C GLU A 186 15.86 2.08 10.96
N LEU A 187 15.50 1.09 11.77
CA LEU A 187 14.69 -0.04 11.33
C LEU A 187 13.28 0.42 10.91
N ALA A 188 12.68 1.34 11.67
CA ALA A 188 11.38 1.90 11.33
C ALA A 188 11.42 2.65 9.98
N ARG A 189 12.50 3.40 9.71
CA ARG A 189 12.72 4.05 8.40
C ARG A 189 12.88 3.03 7.28
N ALA A 190 13.64 1.96 7.48
CA ALA A 190 13.79 0.91 6.48
C ALA A 190 12.45 0.23 6.14
N VAL A 191 11.62 -0.05 7.16
CA VAL A 191 10.26 -0.56 6.97
C VAL A 191 9.36 0.46 6.25
N GLN A 192 9.47 1.76 6.57
CA GLN A 192 8.75 2.82 5.87
C GLN A 192 9.11 2.88 4.38
N VAL A 193 10.40 2.76 4.04
CA VAL A 193 10.88 2.69 2.65
C VAL A 193 10.31 1.46 1.93
N LEU A 194 10.23 0.31 2.61
CA LEU A 194 9.62 -0.91 2.07
C LEU A 194 8.13 -0.68 1.73
N PHE A 195 7.37 -0.06 2.63
CA PHE A 195 5.96 0.30 2.35
C PHE A 195 5.81 1.31 1.21
N GLY A 196 6.61 2.38 1.22
CA GLY A 196 6.65 3.36 0.14
C GLY A 196 6.92 2.69 -1.21
N GLY A 197 7.84 1.74 -1.20
CA GLY A 197 8.15 0.91 -2.35
C GLY A 197 7.01 0.07 -2.87
N ALA A 198 6.28 -0.56 -1.99
CA ALA A 198 5.10 -1.34 -2.37
C ALA A 198 4.01 -0.43 -2.97
N LEU A 199 3.74 0.74 -2.37
CA LEU A 199 2.78 1.71 -2.88
C LEU A 199 3.16 2.26 -4.27
N GLU A 200 4.45 2.44 -4.52
CA GLU A 200 4.96 2.85 -5.82
C GLU A 200 4.81 1.74 -6.87
N ALA A 201 5.12 0.50 -6.50
CA ALA A 201 5.00 -0.65 -7.40
C ALA A 201 3.55 -0.86 -7.89
N ILE A 202 2.54 -0.57 -7.04
CA ILE A 202 1.12 -0.62 -7.43
C ILE A 202 0.62 0.64 -8.16
N GLY A 203 1.48 1.63 -8.44
CA GLY A 203 1.13 2.81 -9.23
C GLY A 203 0.35 3.90 -8.49
N LEU A 204 0.31 3.88 -7.15
CA LEU A 204 -0.42 4.91 -6.38
C LEU A 204 0.13 6.32 -6.62
N GLN A 205 1.44 6.45 -6.84
CA GLN A 205 2.06 7.74 -7.15
C GLN A 205 1.61 8.35 -8.48
N GLU A 206 1.20 7.52 -9.44
CA GLU A 206 0.64 8.01 -10.71
C GLU A 206 -0.67 8.78 -10.48
N ALA A 207 -1.45 8.40 -9.47
CA ALA A 207 -2.69 9.09 -9.12
C ALA A 207 -2.47 10.45 -8.44
N VAL A 208 -1.35 10.65 -7.73
CA VAL A 208 -1.04 11.89 -7.00
C VAL A 208 -1.02 13.10 -7.95
N GLY A 209 -0.44 12.95 -9.14
CA GLY A 209 -0.37 14.01 -10.16
C GLY A 209 -1.67 14.27 -10.94
N LYS A 210 -2.69 13.40 -10.81
CA LYS A 210 -3.94 13.47 -11.60
C LYS A 210 -5.08 14.25 -10.92
N GLY A 211 -4.87 14.70 -9.69
CA GLY A 211 -5.83 15.51 -8.93
C GLY A 211 -6.52 14.75 -7.80
N VAL A 212 -7.08 15.50 -6.85
CA VAL A 212 -7.59 14.99 -5.56
C VAL A 212 -8.70 13.94 -5.74
N LEU A 213 -9.62 14.13 -6.69
CA LEU A 213 -10.73 13.18 -6.91
C LEU A 213 -10.24 11.85 -7.48
N VAL A 214 -9.26 11.90 -8.38
CA VAL A 214 -8.62 10.69 -8.93
C VAL A 214 -7.88 9.95 -7.82
N LEU A 215 -7.07 10.66 -7.06
CA LEU A 215 -6.33 10.08 -5.93
C LEU A 215 -7.28 9.44 -4.91
N ALA A 216 -8.38 10.14 -4.53
CA ALA A 216 -9.38 9.60 -3.61
C ALA A 216 -10.03 8.31 -4.14
N GLY A 217 -10.40 8.30 -5.43
CA GLY A 217 -10.98 7.12 -6.08
C GLY A 217 -10.02 5.92 -6.11
N VAL A 218 -8.75 6.18 -6.40
CA VAL A 218 -7.69 5.14 -6.41
C VAL A 218 -7.42 4.60 -5.02
N ILE A 219 -7.28 5.47 -4.02
CA ILE A 219 -7.10 5.05 -2.62
C ILE A 219 -8.29 4.22 -2.15
N PHE A 220 -9.52 4.67 -2.45
CA PHE A 220 -10.73 3.90 -2.11
C PHE A 220 -10.73 2.53 -2.79
N HIS A 221 -10.41 2.47 -4.09
CA HIS A 221 -10.35 1.21 -4.83
C HIS A 221 -9.40 0.20 -4.17
N TRP A 222 -8.18 0.63 -3.82
CA TRP A 222 -7.19 -0.23 -3.18
C TRP A 222 -7.62 -0.65 -1.78
N ASN A 223 -8.06 0.29 -0.96
CA ASN A 223 -8.48 0.00 0.40
C ASN A 223 -9.70 -0.91 0.44
N PHE A 224 -10.65 -0.70 -0.49
CA PHE A 224 -11.82 -1.56 -0.58
C PHE A 224 -11.46 -2.95 -1.14
N SER A 225 -10.83 -3.03 -2.31
CA SER A 225 -10.60 -4.30 -3.01
C SER A 225 -9.54 -5.16 -2.33
N GLN A 226 -8.37 -4.60 -2.02
CA GLN A 226 -7.25 -5.34 -1.45
C GLN A 226 -7.29 -5.35 0.08
N GLY A 227 -7.59 -4.20 0.67
CA GLY A 227 -7.63 -4.05 2.12
C GLY A 227 -8.84 -4.71 2.75
N LEU A 228 -10.03 -4.22 2.42
CA LEU A 228 -11.24 -4.60 3.12
C LEU A 228 -11.83 -5.92 2.59
N PHE A 229 -11.84 -6.12 1.26
CA PHE A 229 -12.42 -7.32 0.66
C PHE A 229 -11.44 -8.50 0.70
N LEU A 230 -10.31 -8.41 0.01
CA LEU A 230 -9.39 -9.54 -0.17
C LEU A 230 -8.70 -9.95 1.14
N THR A 231 -8.12 -9.00 1.88
CA THR A 231 -7.39 -9.29 3.12
C THR A 231 -8.21 -9.07 4.39
N GLY A 232 -9.44 -8.58 4.26
CA GLY A 232 -10.40 -8.41 5.34
C GLY A 232 -11.51 -9.47 5.30
N LEU A 233 -12.47 -9.31 4.39
CA LEU A 233 -13.68 -10.14 4.34
C LEU A 233 -13.38 -11.63 4.06
N LEU A 234 -12.55 -11.94 3.05
CA LEU A 234 -12.28 -13.33 2.69
C LEU A 234 -11.65 -14.13 3.85
N PRO A 235 -10.59 -13.64 4.53
CA PRO A 235 -10.07 -14.33 5.70
C PRO A 235 -11.04 -14.34 6.89
N ALA A 236 -11.93 -13.34 7.03
CA ALA A 236 -12.93 -13.30 8.10
C ALA A 236 -13.97 -14.44 7.98
N LEU A 237 -14.25 -14.92 6.76
CA LEU A 237 -15.10 -16.09 6.52
C LEU A 237 -14.58 -17.37 7.19
N LEU A 238 -13.29 -17.46 7.48
CA LEU A 238 -12.65 -18.55 8.19
C LEU A 238 -12.74 -18.35 9.72
N LEU A 239 -13.93 -18.02 10.22
CA LEU A 239 -14.21 -17.79 11.64
C LEU A 239 -13.39 -16.66 12.29
N GLY A 240 -12.99 -15.67 11.52
CA GLY A 240 -12.38 -14.44 12.01
C GLY A 240 -10.94 -14.54 12.54
N VAL A 241 -10.40 -15.75 12.76
CA VAL A 241 -9.03 -15.90 13.28
C VAL A 241 -7.97 -15.42 12.28
N PRO A 242 -8.00 -15.81 11.00
CA PRO A 242 -7.01 -15.33 10.05
C PRO A 242 -7.03 -13.80 9.86
N VAL A 243 -8.20 -13.17 9.81
CA VAL A 243 -8.29 -11.71 9.67
C VAL A 243 -7.78 -10.99 10.92
N LEU A 244 -8.00 -11.56 12.11
CA LEU A 244 -7.44 -11.00 13.36
C LEU A 244 -5.91 -11.01 13.30
N LEU A 245 -5.29 -12.12 12.88
CA LEU A 245 -3.83 -12.23 12.78
C LEU A 245 -3.26 -11.30 11.71
N LEU A 246 -3.87 -11.23 10.52
CA LEU A 246 -3.46 -10.33 9.45
C LEU A 246 -3.54 -8.86 9.88
N ASN A 247 -4.64 -8.48 10.54
CA ASN A 247 -4.78 -7.10 11.01
C ASN A 247 -3.92 -6.82 12.25
N ALA A 248 -3.64 -7.78 13.10
CA ALA A 248 -2.66 -7.62 14.18
C ALA A 248 -1.28 -7.23 13.62
N LEU A 249 -0.81 -7.97 12.60
CA LEU A 249 0.45 -7.65 11.90
C LEU A 249 0.38 -6.30 11.19
N ARG A 250 -0.72 -6.00 10.47
CA ARG A 250 -0.93 -4.72 9.77
C ARG A 250 -0.88 -3.53 10.72
N TYR A 251 -1.60 -3.59 11.84
CA TYR A 251 -1.64 -2.48 12.81
C TYR A 251 -0.28 -2.23 13.45
N PHE A 252 0.40 -3.30 13.84
CA PHE A 252 1.76 -3.19 14.36
C PHE A 252 2.70 -2.56 13.32
N ALA A 253 2.69 -3.05 12.08
CA ALA A 253 3.55 -2.57 11.01
C ALA A 253 3.24 -1.12 10.62
N PHE A 254 1.96 -0.73 10.57
CA PHE A 254 1.56 0.66 10.31
C PHE A 254 1.96 1.58 11.46
N GLY A 255 1.77 1.15 12.71
CA GLY A 255 2.24 1.91 13.88
C GLY A 255 3.74 2.15 13.82
N PHE A 256 4.50 1.15 13.43
CA PHE A 256 5.95 1.21 13.32
C PHE A 256 6.42 2.10 12.16
N ALA A 257 5.86 1.92 10.94
CA ALA A 257 6.27 2.63 9.74
C ALA A 257 5.72 4.08 9.65
N LEU A 258 4.53 4.34 10.23
CA LEU A 258 3.86 5.64 10.19
C LEU A 258 3.92 6.36 11.55
N SER A 259 4.88 5.99 12.39
CA SER A 259 5.08 6.58 13.72
C SER A 259 5.32 8.09 13.66
N PRO A 260 4.85 8.86 14.65
CA PRO A 260 5.28 10.24 14.85
C PRO A 260 6.79 10.41 14.96
N ALA A 261 7.53 9.37 15.37
CA ALA A 261 8.98 9.35 15.39
C ALA A 261 9.61 9.60 14.00
N LEU A 262 8.92 9.15 12.94
CA LEU A 262 9.36 9.31 11.55
C LEU A 262 8.69 10.50 10.85
N LEU A 263 7.39 10.67 11.06
CA LEU A 263 6.58 11.65 10.36
C LEU A 263 6.59 13.04 11.04
N GLY A 264 7.00 13.10 12.31
CA GLY A 264 6.97 14.36 13.06
C GLY A 264 5.56 14.99 13.07
N SER A 265 5.47 16.29 12.78
CA SER A 265 4.20 17.02 12.72
C SER A 265 3.29 16.57 11.57
N ALA A 266 3.84 15.99 10.48
CA ALA A 266 3.06 15.46 9.36
C ALA A 266 2.13 14.32 9.80
N PHE A 267 2.45 13.60 10.88
CA PHE A 267 1.59 12.57 11.45
C PHE A 267 0.19 13.09 11.75
N LEU A 268 0.07 14.30 12.29
CA LEU A 268 -1.23 14.90 12.64
C LEU A 268 -2.13 15.12 11.42
N PHE A 269 -1.55 15.43 10.26
CA PHE A 269 -2.30 15.59 9.01
C PHE A 269 -2.80 14.25 8.44
N HIS A 270 -2.05 13.17 8.68
CA HIS A 270 -2.43 11.83 8.23
C HIS A 270 -3.40 11.13 9.20
N LEU A 271 -3.40 11.54 10.46
CA LEU A 271 -4.12 10.86 11.53
C LEU A 271 -5.64 10.69 11.25
N PRO A 272 -6.39 11.70 10.76
CA PRO A 272 -7.82 11.52 10.49
C PRO A 272 -8.10 10.44 9.43
N THR A 273 -7.36 10.47 8.32
CA THR A 273 -7.50 9.47 7.24
C THR A 273 -7.09 8.09 7.73
N LEU A 274 -5.97 8.00 8.45
CA LEU A 274 -5.47 6.76 9.02
C LEU A 274 -6.47 6.14 10.01
N LEU A 275 -7.09 6.95 10.88
CA LEU A 275 -8.09 6.46 11.83
C LEU A 275 -9.33 5.92 11.12
N LEU A 276 -9.82 6.58 10.07
CA LEU A 276 -10.96 6.10 9.30
C LEU A 276 -10.66 4.79 8.59
N GLU A 277 -9.51 4.69 7.93
CA GLU A 277 -9.07 3.48 7.25
C GLU A 277 -8.89 2.31 8.22
N LEU A 278 -8.17 2.52 9.30
CA LEU A 278 -7.97 1.51 10.33
C LEU A 278 -9.32 1.08 10.95
N GLN A 279 -10.25 2.01 11.17
CA GLN A 279 -11.57 1.68 11.70
C GLN A 279 -12.37 0.74 10.79
N ALA A 280 -12.21 0.85 9.46
CA ALA A 280 -12.81 -0.08 8.51
C ALA A 280 -12.27 -1.52 8.70
N TYR A 281 -10.97 -1.68 8.89
CA TYR A 281 -10.37 -2.99 9.16
C TYR A 281 -10.77 -3.57 10.53
N ILE A 282 -10.93 -2.72 11.55
CA ILE A 282 -11.48 -3.13 12.85
C ILE A 282 -12.88 -3.70 12.68
N LEU A 283 -13.75 -3.03 11.93
CA LEU A 283 -15.13 -3.46 11.74
C LEU A 283 -15.20 -4.84 11.07
N VAL A 284 -14.39 -5.09 10.03
CA VAL A 284 -14.35 -6.41 9.39
C VAL A 284 -13.79 -7.49 10.34
N THR A 285 -12.74 -7.18 11.10
CA THR A 285 -12.19 -8.09 12.11
C THR A 285 -13.23 -8.41 13.18
N PHE A 286 -13.90 -7.39 13.70
CA PHE A 286 -15.01 -7.53 14.63
C PHE A 286 -16.12 -8.41 14.06
N GLY A 287 -16.51 -8.22 12.79
CA GLY A 287 -17.49 -9.06 12.11
C GLY A 287 -17.06 -10.53 12.03
N GLY A 288 -15.79 -10.80 11.76
CA GLY A 288 -15.22 -12.15 11.78
C GLY A 288 -15.27 -12.77 13.17
N LEU A 289 -14.99 -12.00 14.22
CA LEU A 289 -15.10 -12.46 15.61
C LEU A 289 -16.56 -12.65 16.04
N VAL A 290 -17.51 -11.87 15.53
CA VAL A 290 -18.96 -12.10 15.71
C VAL A 290 -19.36 -13.43 15.07
N LEU A 291 -18.85 -13.73 13.85
CA LEU A 291 -19.07 -15.03 13.20
C LEU A 291 -18.58 -16.18 14.09
N LEU A 292 -17.35 -16.10 14.59
CA LEU A 292 -16.79 -17.09 15.50
C LEU A 292 -17.65 -17.26 16.76
N ALA A 293 -18.00 -16.15 17.42
CA ALA A 293 -18.77 -16.17 18.65
C ALA A 293 -20.16 -16.83 18.47
N ARG A 294 -20.84 -16.56 17.36
CA ARG A 294 -22.16 -17.14 17.06
C ARG A 294 -22.08 -18.62 16.71
N VAL A 295 -21.04 -19.04 15.97
CA VAL A 295 -20.81 -20.46 15.68
C VAL A 295 -20.47 -21.22 16.96
N ALA A 296 -19.57 -20.70 17.79
CA ALA A 296 -19.21 -21.31 19.08
C ALA A 296 -20.39 -21.33 20.06
N GLY A 297 -21.27 -20.34 19.99
CA GLY A 297 -22.50 -20.26 20.80
C GLY A 297 -23.66 -21.09 20.26
N GLY A 298 -23.48 -21.91 19.21
CA GLY A 298 -24.51 -22.81 18.66
C GLY A 298 -25.57 -22.12 17.79
N GLN A 299 -25.43 -20.82 17.46
CA GLN A 299 -26.37 -20.08 16.60
C GLN A 299 -26.18 -20.40 15.10
N GLY A 300 -25.08 -21.07 14.76
CA GLY A 300 -24.75 -21.49 13.42
C GLY A 300 -24.06 -20.46 12.54
N TYR A 301 -23.42 -20.95 11.47
CA TYR A 301 -22.60 -20.16 10.57
C TYR A 301 -23.40 -19.06 9.83
N ARG A 302 -24.64 -19.35 9.42
CA ARG A 302 -25.50 -18.41 8.67
C ARG A 302 -25.79 -17.13 9.46
N GLU A 303 -26.11 -17.27 10.75
CA GLU A 303 -26.37 -16.12 11.62
C GLU A 303 -25.08 -15.33 11.89
N GLY A 304 -23.95 -16.03 12.05
CA GLY A 304 -22.65 -15.40 12.16
C GLY A 304 -22.27 -14.63 10.90
N LEU A 305 -22.50 -15.23 9.70
CA LEU A 305 -22.23 -14.59 8.41
C LEU A 305 -23.05 -13.32 8.21
N LYS A 306 -24.34 -13.29 8.62
CA LYS A 306 -25.13 -12.05 8.62
C LYS A 306 -24.46 -10.95 9.42
N GLY A 307 -23.94 -11.27 10.61
CA GLY A 307 -23.20 -10.33 11.45
C GLY A 307 -21.92 -9.82 10.79
N LEU A 308 -21.15 -10.71 10.17
CA LEU A 308 -19.93 -10.34 9.42
C LEU A 308 -20.26 -9.40 8.25
N LEU A 309 -21.28 -9.71 7.46
CA LEU A 309 -21.68 -8.87 6.31
C LEU A 309 -22.18 -7.49 6.72
N LEU A 310 -22.90 -7.38 7.85
CA LEU A 310 -23.30 -6.09 8.41
C LEU A 310 -22.10 -5.27 8.87
N ALA A 311 -21.13 -5.90 9.54
CA ALA A 311 -19.91 -5.23 9.98
C ALA A 311 -19.02 -4.82 8.80
N PHE A 312 -18.89 -5.68 7.77
CA PHE A 312 -18.21 -5.35 6.52
C PHE A 312 -18.86 -4.16 5.82
N TYR A 313 -20.21 -4.16 5.72
CA TYR A 313 -20.95 -3.06 5.13
C TYR A 313 -20.66 -1.72 5.86
N LEU A 314 -20.64 -1.73 7.19
CA LEU A 314 -20.32 -0.54 7.98
C LEU A 314 -18.87 -0.09 7.77
N GLY A 315 -17.93 -1.02 7.59
CA GLY A 315 -16.52 -0.72 7.30
C GLY A 315 -16.30 -0.18 5.88
N ALA A 316 -17.17 -0.52 4.93
CA ALA A 316 -17.11 -0.07 3.55
C ALA A 316 -17.69 1.34 3.33
N LEU A 317 -18.48 1.85 4.29
CA LEU A 317 -19.04 3.21 4.29
C LEU A 317 -18.03 4.26 4.76
#